data_a69f4a8db77265aa27bc7abdde615115
#
_entry.id   a69f4a8db77265aa27bc7abdde615115
#
_cell.length_a   1.000
_cell.length_b   1.000
_cell.length_c   1.000
_cell.angle_alpha   90.00
_cell.angle_beta   90.00
_cell.angle_gamma   90.00
#
_symmetry.space_group_name_H-M   'P 1'
#
loop_
_entity.id
_entity.type
_entity.pdbx_description
1 polymer ?
#
loop_
_entity_poly.entity_id
_entity_poly.type
_entity_poly.pdbx_seq_one_letter_code
_entity_poly.pdbx_strand_id
1 'polypeptide(L)'
;MSAADVPALRAKFGAAVQRHAVLAGDDIVWVAPDRAREVLAWLKGEGFNYLVDITAVEYRDPELPLEVVWMLRDLSTRRDLRIKVSLDPKAALAVDSVVDLWRGADWLEREVYDMFGVTFRGHPDLRRLLMWETYHEGHPLRKGFPLRGHFSRAEQTRQALAANPEAHYSMEELSIAEAYDDLPQEMRERLARGERGNV
;
A
#
# COMPACT_ATOMS: atom_id res chain seq x y z
N MET A 1 -10.07 -9.84 24.19
CA MET A 1 -10.76 -8.64 23.61
C MET A 1 -12.20 -8.68 24.02
N SER A 2 -12.75 -7.55 24.42
CA SER A 2 -14.16 -7.49 24.82
C SER A 2 -15.02 -7.36 23.56
N ALA A 3 -15.97 -8.27 23.34
CA ALA A 3 -16.99 -8.17 22.31
C ALA A 3 -17.92 -6.94 22.46
N ALA A 4 -17.62 -6.07 23.42
CA ALA A 4 -18.45 -4.92 23.77
C ALA A 4 -18.46 -3.82 22.69
N ASP A 5 -17.37 -3.68 21.93
CA ASP A 5 -17.27 -2.60 20.93
C ASP A 5 -18.09 -2.86 19.67
N VAL A 6 -18.19 -4.12 19.23
CA VAL A 6 -18.99 -4.50 18.06
C VAL A 6 -20.49 -4.33 18.29
N PRO A 7 -21.08 -4.72 19.43
CA PRO A 7 -22.47 -4.40 19.77
C PRO A 7 -22.76 -2.88 19.77
N ALA A 8 -21.88 -2.07 20.36
CA ALA A 8 -22.03 -0.61 20.37
C ALA A 8 -21.95 -0.02 18.96
N LEU A 9 -21.02 -0.52 18.13
CA LEU A 9 -20.89 -0.14 16.72
C LEU A 9 -22.17 -0.46 15.95
N ARG A 10 -22.72 -1.66 16.12
CA ARG A 10 -23.98 -2.07 15.48
C ARG A 10 -25.17 -1.25 15.97
N ALA A 11 -25.23 -0.93 17.24
CA ALA A 11 -26.30 -0.11 17.79
C ALA A 11 -26.31 1.31 17.18
N LYS A 12 -25.10 1.87 16.92
CA LYS A 12 -24.97 3.21 16.37
C LYS A 12 -25.14 3.27 14.85
N PHE A 13 -24.53 2.34 14.12
CA PHE A 13 -24.45 2.40 12.67
C PHE A 13 -25.38 1.44 11.94
N GLY A 14 -26.04 0.55 12.65
CA GLY A 14 -27.07 -0.36 12.11
C GLY A 14 -26.61 -1.13 10.88
N ALA A 15 -27.31 -0.91 9.75
CA ALA A 15 -27.06 -1.61 8.49
C ALA A 15 -25.69 -1.29 7.86
N ALA A 16 -25.02 -0.21 8.26
CA ALA A 16 -23.66 0.07 7.79
C ALA A 16 -22.64 -0.98 8.27
N VAL A 17 -22.93 -1.69 9.38
CA VAL A 17 -22.14 -2.83 9.85
C VAL A 17 -22.64 -4.10 9.17
N GLN A 18 -22.02 -4.46 8.06
CA GLN A 18 -22.46 -5.55 7.19
C GLN A 18 -22.16 -6.94 7.76
N ARG A 19 -20.97 -7.11 8.34
CA ARG A 19 -20.50 -8.40 8.82
C ARG A 19 -19.52 -8.21 10.00
N HIS A 20 -19.46 -9.20 10.88
CA HIS A 20 -18.48 -9.32 11.94
C HIS A 20 -17.95 -10.76 11.99
N ALA A 21 -16.67 -10.92 12.20
CA ALA A 21 -16.01 -12.19 12.44
C ALA A 21 -14.88 -12.01 13.48
N VAL A 22 -14.54 -13.09 14.15
CA VAL A 22 -13.36 -13.17 15.02
C VAL A 22 -12.39 -14.14 14.36
N LEU A 23 -11.16 -13.70 14.12
CA LEU A 23 -10.12 -14.54 13.53
C LEU A 23 -8.82 -14.37 14.31
N ALA A 24 -8.28 -15.49 14.79
CA ALA A 24 -7.05 -15.51 15.60
C ALA A 24 -7.07 -14.59 16.83
N GLY A 25 -8.27 -14.33 17.39
CA GLY A 25 -8.46 -13.47 18.56
C GLY A 25 -8.73 -12.00 18.22
N ASP A 26 -8.65 -11.58 16.95
CA ASP A 26 -8.94 -10.23 16.50
C ASP A 26 -10.39 -10.11 16.00
N ASP A 27 -11.05 -9.02 16.40
CA ASP A 27 -12.34 -8.65 15.84
C ASP A 27 -12.15 -7.99 14.46
N ILE A 28 -12.93 -8.49 13.48
CA ILE A 28 -12.94 -7.98 12.11
C ILE A 28 -14.37 -7.55 11.79
N VAL A 29 -14.54 -6.29 11.38
CA VAL A 29 -15.85 -5.74 11.05
C VAL A 29 -15.83 -5.21 9.63
N TRP A 30 -16.78 -5.67 8.81
CA TRP A 30 -17.01 -5.13 7.47
C TRP A 30 -18.07 -4.04 7.53
N VAL A 31 -17.76 -2.90 6.95
CA VAL A 31 -18.63 -1.73 6.93
C VAL A 31 -18.89 -1.26 5.49
N ALA A 32 -20.02 -0.61 5.29
CA ALA A 32 -20.37 -0.05 4.00
C ALA A 32 -19.36 1.06 3.59
N PRO A 33 -18.92 1.11 2.32
CA PRO A 33 -17.87 2.04 1.86
C PRO A 33 -18.18 3.51 2.13
N ASP A 34 -19.43 3.90 1.94
CA ASP A 34 -19.95 5.27 2.13
C ASP A 34 -20.00 5.72 3.59
N ARG A 35 -19.97 4.78 4.53
CA ARG A 35 -20.01 5.05 5.98
C ARG A 35 -18.70 4.77 6.70
N ALA A 36 -17.70 4.28 5.99
CA ALA A 36 -16.43 3.85 6.57
C ALA A 36 -15.74 4.97 7.37
N ARG A 37 -15.66 6.17 6.79
CA ARG A 37 -15.02 7.32 7.45
C ARG A 37 -15.74 7.73 8.74
N GLU A 38 -17.07 7.73 8.76
CA GLU A 38 -17.85 8.04 9.97
C GLU A 38 -17.64 7.01 11.07
N VAL A 39 -17.58 5.71 10.69
CA VAL A 39 -17.29 4.61 11.62
C VAL A 39 -15.90 4.78 12.22
N LEU A 40 -14.89 5.06 11.38
CA LEU A 40 -13.50 5.25 11.82
C LEU A 40 -13.36 6.48 12.73
N ALA A 41 -14.04 7.59 12.42
CA ALA A 41 -14.06 8.78 13.27
C ALA A 41 -14.68 8.51 14.64
N TRP A 42 -15.78 7.75 14.67
CA TRP A 42 -16.41 7.37 15.93
C TRP A 42 -15.50 6.44 16.76
N LEU A 43 -14.91 5.42 16.14
CA LEU A 43 -13.99 4.50 16.81
C LEU A 43 -12.79 5.23 17.43
N LYS A 44 -12.28 6.25 16.75
CA LYS A 44 -11.24 7.12 17.32
C LYS A 44 -11.69 7.79 18.61
N GLY A 45 -12.95 8.27 18.65
CA GLY A 45 -13.57 8.84 19.85
C GLY A 45 -13.77 7.83 20.98
N GLU A 46 -13.98 6.55 20.65
CA GLU A 46 -14.15 5.44 21.61
C GLU A 46 -12.83 4.86 22.14
N GLY A 47 -11.69 5.49 21.80
CA GLY A 47 -10.38 5.12 22.33
C GLY A 47 -9.46 4.40 21.36
N PHE A 48 -9.91 4.04 20.15
CA PHE A 48 -9.04 3.51 19.10
C PHE A 48 -8.21 4.65 18.46
N ASN A 49 -7.35 5.25 19.25
CA ASN A 49 -6.61 6.45 18.89
C ASN A 49 -5.33 6.19 18.08
N TYR A 50 -4.92 4.93 17.94
CA TYR A 50 -3.75 4.54 17.19
C TYR A 50 -4.13 3.78 15.93
N LEU A 51 -3.78 4.35 14.78
CA LEU A 51 -3.83 3.68 13.48
C LEU A 51 -2.55 2.88 13.32
N VAL A 52 -2.66 1.56 13.32
CA VAL A 52 -1.52 0.66 13.16
C VAL A 52 -1.11 0.58 11.70
N ASP A 53 -2.10 0.38 10.80
CA ASP A 53 -1.83 0.20 9.37
C ASP A 53 -3.10 0.46 8.55
N ILE A 54 -2.90 0.79 7.26
CA ILE A 54 -3.92 0.75 6.21
C ILE A 54 -3.34 -0.08 5.07
N THR A 55 -4.06 -1.11 4.66
CA THR A 55 -3.64 -1.94 3.54
C THR A 55 -4.84 -2.36 2.68
N ALA A 56 -4.58 -3.04 1.57
CA ALA A 56 -5.63 -3.64 0.74
C ALA A 56 -5.34 -5.11 0.45
N VAL A 57 -6.39 -5.85 0.21
CA VAL A 57 -6.33 -7.27 -0.15
C VAL A 57 -7.15 -7.50 -1.40
N GLU A 58 -6.53 -7.99 -2.46
CA GLU A 58 -7.21 -8.49 -3.65
C GLU A 58 -7.12 -10.01 -3.68
N TYR A 59 -8.25 -10.67 -3.85
CA TYR A 59 -8.32 -12.12 -3.93
C TYR A 59 -8.04 -12.60 -5.36
N ARG A 60 -7.61 -13.86 -5.50
CA ARG A 60 -7.40 -14.47 -6.82
C ARG A 60 -8.69 -14.73 -7.57
N ASP A 61 -9.77 -14.97 -6.85
CA ASP A 61 -11.10 -15.12 -7.40
C ASP A 61 -11.61 -13.72 -7.82
N PRO A 62 -11.85 -13.47 -9.12
CA PRO A 62 -12.28 -12.17 -9.63
C PRO A 62 -13.70 -11.79 -9.20
N GLU A 63 -14.48 -12.71 -8.66
CA GLU A 63 -15.82 -12.43 -8.12
C GLU A 63 -15.76 -11.94 -6.67
N LEU A 64 -14.61 -12.09 -5.99
CA LEU A 64 -14.43 -11.56 -4.66
C LEU A 64 -14.03 -10.07 -4.71
N PRO A 65 -14.51 -9.27 -3.75
CA PRO A 65 -14.21 -7.86 -3.69
C PRO A 65 -12.73 -7.61 -3.39
N LEU A 66 -12.22 -6.43 -3.78
CA LEU A 66 -11.02 -5.87 -3.19
C LEU A 66 -11.40 -5.30 -1.82
N GLU A 67 -10.67 -5.66 -0.79
CA GLU A 67 -10.91 -5.15 0.57
C GLU A 67 -9.85 -4.12 0.97
N VAL A 68 -10.28 -2.95 1.43
CA VAL A 68 -9.42 -2.00 2.15
C VAL A 68 -9.55 -2.30 3.64
N VAL A 69 -8.44 -2.33 4.35
CA VAL A 69 -8.35 -2.75 5.76
C VAL A 69 -7.67 -1.66 6.58
N TRP A 70 -8.34 -1.16 7.61
CA TRP A 70 -7.76 -0.31 8.64
C TRP A 70 -7.53 -1.14 9.90
N MET A 71 -6.31 -1.15 10.42
CA MET A 71 -5.95 -1.79 11.67
C MET A 71 -5.85 -0.72 12.75
N LEU A 72 -6.75 -0.79 13.73
CA LEU A 72 -6.85 0.17 14.81
C LEU A 72 -6.45 -0.47 16.14
N ARG A 73 -5.82 0.31 17.01
CA ARG A 73 -5.47 -0.09 18.37
C ARG A 73 -5.85 0.97 19.39
N ASP A 74 -6.46 0.52 20.47
CA ASP A 74 -6.57 1.28 21.71
C ASP A 74 -5.34 0.98 22.57
N LEU A 75 -4.46 1.96 22.72
CA LEU A 75 -3.21 1.80 23.46
C LEU A 75 -3.43 1.66 24.97
N SER A 76 -4.55 2.19 25.49
CA SER A 76 -4.86 2.16 26.92
C SER A 76 -5.34 0.78 27.38
N THR A 77 -6.20 0.15 26.59
CA THR A 77 -6.79 -1.15 26.88
C THR A 77 -6.15 -2.30 26.10
N ARG A 78 -5.22 -2.00 25.18
CA ARG A 78 -4.55 -2.96 24.29
C ARG A 78 -5.54 -3.77 23.42
N ARG A 79 -6.63 -3.13 22.99
CA ARG A 79 -7.61 -3.74 22.09
C ARG A 79 -7.23 -3.48 20.66
N ASP A 80 -7.34 -4.50 19.82
CA ASP A 80 -7.16 -4.41 18.37
C ASP A 80 -8.50 -4.59 17.67
N LEU A 81 -8.70 -3.83 16.60
CA LEU A 81 -9.90 -3.92 15.76
C LEU A 81 -9.52 -3.72 14.29
N ARG A 82 -10.01 -4.61 13.42
CA ARG A 82 -9.84 -4.46 11.97
C ARG A 82 -11.16 -4.02 11.35
N ILE A 83 -11.15 -2.88 10.70
CA ILE A 83 -12.27 -2.41 9.89
C ILE A 83 -11.96 -2.72 8.43
N LYS A 84 -12.91 -3.33 7.75
CA LYS A 84 -12.81 -3.68 6.34
C LYS A 84 -13.92 -3.07 5.52
N VAL A 85 -13.59 -2.66 4.33
CA VAL A 85 -14.51 -2.20 3.31
C VAL A 85 -14.31 -3.04 2.06
N SER A 86 -15.40 -3.62 1.55
CA SER A 86 -15.39 -4.37 0.31
C SER A 86 -15.71 -3.45 -0.87
N LEU A 87 -14.83 -3.39 -1.85
CA LEU A 87 -14.99 -2.61 -3.08
C LEU A 87 -15.15 -3.56 -4.27
N ASP A 88 -16.07 -3.25 -5.17
CA ASP A 88 -16.21 -4.00 -6.41
C ASP A 88 -14.99 -3.71 -7.32
N PRO A 89 -14.18 -4.73 -7.67
CA PRO A 89 -13.01 -4.55 -8.52
C PRO A 89 -13.36 -4.13 -9.95
N LYS A 90 -14.61 -4.26 -10.36
CA LYS A 90 -15.15 -3.85 -11.68
C LYS A 90 -15.63 -2.40 -11.67
N ALA A 91 -15.75 -1.78 -10.49
CA ALA A 91 -16.16 -0.38 -10.33
C ALA A 91 -14.97 0.54 -9.98
N ALA A 92 -15.25 1.82 -9.78
CA ALA A 92 -14.25 2.75 -9.29
C ALA A 92 -13.86 2.39 -7.84
N LEU A 93 -12.58 2.05 -7.63
CA LEU A 93 -12.05 1.73 -6.32
C LEU A 93 -11.78 3.04 -5.57
N ALA A 94 -12.69 3.44 -4.70
CA ALA A 94 -12.56 4.70 -3.96
C ALA A 94 -13.17 4.61 -2.55
N VAL A 95 -12.46 5.17 -1.58
CA VAL A 95 -12.91 5.38 -0.19
C VAL A 95 -12.56 6.80 0.25
N ASP A 96 -13.12 7.26 1.36
CA ASP A 96 -12.75 8.56 1.90
C ASP A 96 -11.45 8.47 2.71
N SER A 97 -10.60 9.49 2.56
CA SER A 97 -9.36 9.63 3.31
C SER A 97 -9.64 9.82 4.81
N VAL A 98 -8.72 9.33 5.64
CA VAL A 98 -8.71 9.51 7.10
C VAL A 98 -7.46 10.23 7.61
N VAL A 99 -6.74 10.94 6.74
CA VAL A 99 -5.52 11.71 7.08
C VAL A 99 -5.81 12.76 8.15
N ASP A 100 -7.00 13.38 8.14
CA ASP A 100 -7.45 14.32 9.15
C ASP A 100 -7.72 13.65 10.52
N LEU A 101 -8.05 12.36 10.51
CA LEU A 101 -8.20 11.58 11.73
C LEU A 101 -6.83 11.13 12.28
N TRP A 102 -5.98 10.59 11.42
CA TRP A 102 -4.63 10.14 11.78
C TRP A 102 -3.62 10.60 10.74
N ARG A 103 -2.68 11.45 11.13
CA ARG A 103 -1.67 11.98 10.19
C ARG A 103 -0.82 10.89 9.54
N GLY A 104 -0.58 9.77 10.24
CA GLY A 104 0.14 8.62 9.67
C GLY A 104 -0.57 7.95 8.50
N ALA A 105 -1.88 8.18 8.33
CA ALA A 105 -2.64 7.66 7.22
C ALA A 105 -2.16 8.20 5.86
N ASP A 106 -1.57 9.39 5.81
CA ASP A 106 -1.04 9.99 4.58
C ASP A 106 -0.17 8.99 3.79
N TRP A 107 0.85 8.44 4.43
CA TRP A 107 1.77 7.49 3.79
C TRP A 107 1.11 6.15 3.46
N LEU A 108 0.28 5.64 4.37
CA LEU A 108 -0.38 4.34 4.21
C LEU A 108 -1.43 4.38 3.09
N GLU A 109 -2.20 5.46 2.97
CA GLU A 109 -3.16 5.66 1.90
C GLU A 109 -2.47 5.81 0.54
N ARG A 110 -1.35 6.52 0.48
CA ARG A 110 -0.53 6.63 -0.73
C ARG A 110 0.07 5.28 -1.14
N GLU A 111 0.50 4.44 -0.19
CA GLU A 111 0.97 3.08 -0.48
C GLU A 111 -0.15 2.24 -1.10
N VAL A 112 -1.34 2.25 -0.50
CA VAL A 112 -2.50 1.51 -1.03
C VAL A 112 -2.90 2.04 -2.41
N TYR A 113 -2.90 3.35 -2.61
CA TYR A 113 -3.12 3.94 -3.93
C TYR A 113 -2.08 3.46 -4.94
N ASP A 114 -0.80 3.52 -4.59
CA ASP A 114 0.29 3.16 -5.49
C ASP A 114 0.26 1.67 -5.87
N MET A 115 0.04 0.79 -4.90
CA MET A 115 0.13 -0.66 -5.08
C MET A 115 -1.16 -1.30 -5.62
N PHE A 116 -2.33 -0.74 -5.31
CA PHE A 116 -3.64 -1.34 -5.64
C PHE A 116 -4.55 -0.47 -6.50
N GLY A 117 -4.28 0.84 -6.60
CA GLY A 117 -5.10 1.77 -7.37
C GLY A 117 -6.36 2.24 -6.67
N VAL A 118 -6.42 2.14 -5.34
CA VAL A 118 -7.55 2.66 -4.57
C VAL A 118 -7.39 4.16 -4.38
N THR A 119 -8.38 4.93 -4.80
CA THR A 119 -8.42 6.39 -4.63
C THR A 119 -8.94 6.75 -3.25
N PHE A 120 -8.22 7.59 -2.51
CA PHE A 120 -8.65 8.13 -1.23
C PHE A 120 -9.17 9.56 -1.42
N ARG A 121 -10.51 9.71 -1.42
CA ARG A 121 -11.15 11.01 -1.64
C ARG A 121 -10.86 11.97 -0.48
N GLY A 122 -10.43 13.18 -0.82
CA GLY A 122 -10.05 14.19 0.19
C GLY A 122 -8.65 14.01 0.78
N HIS A 123 -7.84 13.10 0.26
CA HIS A 123 -6.42 13.04 0.59
C HIS A 123 -5.71 14.31 0.10
N PRO A 124 -4.86 14.96 0.91
CA PRO A 124 -4.25 16.25 0.57
C PRO A 124 -3.23 16.17 -0.58
N ASP A 125 -2.54 15.03 -0.73
CA ASP A 125 -1.47 14.85 -1.74
C ASP A 125 -1.40 13.38 -2.17
N LEU A 126 -2.42 12.91 -2.92
CA LEU A 126 -2.50 11.52 -3.38
C LEU A 126 -1.63 11.28 -4.61
N ARG A 127 -0.38 10.97 -4.40
CA ARG A 127 0.61 10.62 -5.43
C ARG A 127 1.31 9.31 -5.10
N ARG A 128 2.00 8.72 -6.06
CA ARG A 128 2.76 7.49 -5.85
C ARG A 128 3.79 7.66 -4.73
N LEU A 129 4.09 6.58 -4.03
CA LEU A 129 4.99 6.54 -2.89
C LEU A 129 6.20 5.64 -3.13
N LEU A 130 5.98 4.42 -3.58
CA LEU A 130 7.00 3.38 -3.76
C LEU A 130 7.49 3.32 -5.20
N MET A 131 6.57 3.49 -6.16
CA MET A 131 6.95 3.61 -7.57
C MET A 131 7.27 5.07 -7.88
N TRP A 132 8.13 5.30 -8.86
CA TRP A 132 8.46 6.66 -9.32
C TRP A 132 7.24 7.35 -9.97
N GLU A 133 7.20 8.67 -9.94
CA GLU A 133 6.02 9.45 -10.36
C GLU A 133 5.57 9.19 -11.79
N THR A 134 6.51 8.96 -12.69
CA THR A 134 6.24 8.68 -14.11
C THR A 134 5.92 7.21 -14.40
N TYR A 135 5.73 6.37 -13.37
CA TYR A 135 5.36 4.97 -13.54
C TYR A 135 3.89 4.83 -13.98
N HIS A 136 3.66 4.33 -15.18
CA HIS A 136 2.33 4.21 -15.78
C HIS A 136 1.88 2.76 -16.04
N GLU A 137 2.68 1.76 -15.61
CA GLU A 137 2.44 0.34 -15.87
C GLU A 137 1.28 -0.28 -15.09
N GLY A 138 0.63 0.50 -14.23
CA GLY A 138 -0.46 0.05 -13.38
C GLY A 138 -0.09 -0.03 -11.91
N HIS A 139 -0.64 -1.02 -11.21
CA HIS A 139 -0.51 -1.18 -9.76
C HIS A 139 0.08 -2.55 -9.43
N PRO A 140 1.32 -2.60 -8.90
CA PRO A 140 2.11 -3.85 -8.82
C PRO A 140 1.51 -4.96 -7.98
N LEU A 141 0.66 -4.66 -7.00
CA LEU A 141 0.05 -5.69 -6.14
C LEU A 141 -1.33 -6.18 -6.64
N ARG A 142 -1.84 -5.63 -7.76
CA ARG A 142 -3.03 -6.17 -8.39
C ARG A 142 -2.77 -7.57 -8.96
N LYS A 143 -3.75 -8.48 -8.85
CA LYS A 143 -3.61 -9.86 -9.31
C LYS A 143 -3.44 -10.00 -10.82
N GLY A 144 -3.94 -9.03 -11.58
CA GLY A 144 -3.72 -8.94 -13.03
C GLY A 144 -2.35 -8.40 -13.43
N PHE A 145 -1.55 -7.88 -12.49
CA PHE A 145 -0.23 -7.36 -12.77
C PHE A 145 0.78 -8.50 -12.94
N PRO A 146 1.64 -8.49 -13.99
CA PRO A 146 2.60 -9.56 -14.23
C PRO A 146 3.63 -9.68 -13.10
N LEU A 147 3.89 -10.89 -12.61
CA LEU A 147 4.83 -11.14 -11.51
C LEU A 147 6.26 -10.61 -11.78
N ARG A 148 6.67 -10.60 -13.05
CA ARG A 148 7.99 -10.09 -13.48
C ARG A 148 7.98 -8.61 -13.89
N GLY A 149 6.82 -7.92 -13.77
CA GLY A 149 6.62 -6.60 -14.34
C GLY A 149 6.50 -6.63 -15.86
N HIS A 150 6.32 -5.45 -16.48
CA HIS A 150 6.21 -5.28 -17.92
C HIS A 150 7.57 -5.07 -18.60
N PHE A 151 8.57 -4.60 -17.85
CA PHE A 151 9.91 -4.32 -18.34
C PHE A 151 10.98 -5.18 -17.69
N SER A 152 12.14 -5.26 -18.34
CA SER A 152 13.32 -5.84 -17.71
C SER A 152 13.77 -5.02 -16.49
N ARG A 153 14.47 -5.65 -15.54
CA ARG A 153 15.00 -4.97 -14.37
C ARG A 153 15.87 -3.76 -14.75
N ALA A 154 16.73 -3.91 -15.75
CA ALA A 154 17.59 -2.83 -16.23
C ALA A 154 16.78 -1.63 -16.77
N GLU A 155 15.69 -1.90 -17.50
CA GLU A 155 14.83 -0.85 -18.03
C GLU A 155 14.07 -0.13 -16.90
N GLN A 156 13.53 -0.87 -15.93
CA GLN A 156 12.87 -0.27 -14.76
C GLN A 156 13.82 0.62 -13.97
N THR A 157 15.07 0.15 -13.74
CA THR A 157 16.10 0.96 -13.07
C THR A 157 16.41 2.23 -13.84
N ARG A 158 16.55 2.15 -15.17
CA ARG A 158 16.81 3.33 -16.02
C ARG A 158 15.67 4.34 -15.94
N GLN A 159 14.42 3.90 -16.00
CA GLN A 159 13.25 4.77 -15.89
C GLN A 159 13.15 5.43 -14.49
N ALA A 160 13.40 4.67 -13.43
CA ALA A 160 13.40 5.19 -12.07
C ALA A 160 14.48 6.26 -11.85
N LEU A 161 15.70 6.03 -12.36
CA LEU A 161 16.80 7.00 -12.30
C LEU A 161 16.49 8.25 -13.13
N ALA A 162 15.90 8.09 -14.31
CA ALA A 162 15.51 9.23 -15.15
C ALA A 162 14.41 10.09 -14.51
N ALA A 163 13.52 9.48 -13.73
CA ALA A 163 12.44 10.18 -13.03
C ALA A 163 12.91 10.88 -11.75
N ASN A 164 14.03 10.46 -11.18
CA ASN A 164 14.59 11.04 -9.96
C ASN A 164 16.07 11.46 -10.18
N PRO A 165 16.33 12.70 -10.66
CA PRO A 165 17.69 13.18 -10.91
C PRO A 165 18.59 13.17 -9.68
N GLU A 166 18.02 13.33 -8.48
CA GLU A 166 18.78 13.32 -7.22
C GLU A 166 19.33 11.92 -6.88
N ALA A 167 18.71 10.85 -7.38
CA ALA A 167 19.21 9.50 -7.19
C ALA A 167 20.59 9.27 -7.83
N HIS A 168 20.96 10.10 -8.80
CA HIS A 168 22.30 10.08 -9.41
C HIS A 168 23.42 10.48 -8.44
N TYR A 169 23.09 11.18 -7.35
CA TYR A 169 24.08 11.64 -6.36
C TYR A 169 24.24 10.71 -5.16
N SER A 170 23.36 9.75 -4.97
CA SER A 170 23.30 8.94 -3.75
C SER A 170 23.63 7.46 -3.92
N MET A 171 23.91 6.98 -5.14
CA MET A 171 24.05 5.54 -5.39
C MET A 171 25.49 5.11 -5.69
N GLU A 172 26.02 4.24 -4.83
CA GLU A 172 27.27 3.48 -5.09
C GLU A 172 27.22 2.70 -6.42
N GLU A 173 26.02 2.37 -6.93
CA GLU A 173 25.85 1.67 -8.22
C GLU A 173 26.20 2.53 -9.44
N LEU A 174 26.09 3.84 -9.35
CA LEU A 174 26.62 4.77 -10.38
C LEU A 174 28.13 4.78 -10.39
N SER A 175 28.75 4.65 -9.22
CA SER A 175 30.17 4.45 -9.06
C SER A 175 30.66 3.18 -9.80
N ILE A 176 29.84 2.14 -9.86
CA ILE A 176 30.17 0.90 -10.60
C ILE A 176 30.05 1.11 -12.11
N ALA A 177 29.06 1.88 -12.59
CA ALA A 177 28.92 2.18 -14.01
C ALA A 177 30.02 3.13 -14.50
N GLU A 178 30.34 4.18 -13.73
CA GLU A 178 31.47 5.08 -14.00
C GLU A 178 32.79 4.33 -13.86
N ALA A 179 32.98 3.48 -12.86
CA ALA A 179 34.13 2.64 -12.69
C ALA A 179 34.32 1.65 -13.85
N TYR A 180 33.23 1.19 -14.49
CA TYR A 180 33.30 0.37 -15.70
C TYR A 180 33.87 1.16 -16.89
N ASP A 181 33.47 2.44 -17.04
CA ASP A 181 33.96 3.30 -18.10
C ASP A 181 35.43 3.73 -17.89
N ASP A 182 35.86 3.79 -16.64
CA ASP A 182 37.25 4.07 -16.24
C ASP A 182 38.17 2.83 -16.33
N LEU A 183 37.61 1.63 -16.52
CA LEU A 183 38.41 0.41 -16.68
C LEU A 183 39.23 0.47 -17.98
N PRO A 184 40.49 -0.04 -17.98
CA PRO A 184 41.27 -0.23 -19.19
C PRO A 184 40.48 -1.02 -20.25
N GLN A 185 40.63 -0.65 -21.50
CA GLN A 185 39.87 -1.25 -22.62
C GLN A 185 39.95 -2.78 -22.64
N GLU A 186 41.14 -3.36 -22.37
CA GLU A 186 41.35 -4.80 -22.29
C GLU A 186 40.46 -5.46 -21.21
N MET A 187 40.24 -4.80 -20.08
CA MET A 187 39.45 -5.32 -18.99
C MET A 187 37.96 -5.24 -19.30
N ARG A 188 37.51 -4.17 -19.98
CA ARG A 188 36.12 -4.03 -20.47
C ARG A 188 35.78 -5.13 -21.49
N GLU A 189 36.72 -5.42 -22.41
CA GLU A 189 36.54 -6.46 -23.40
C GLU A 189 36.53 -7.88 -22.78
N ARG A 190 37.31 -8.13 -21.73
CA ARG A 190 37.27 -9.40 -20.98
C ARG A 190 35.92 -9.57 -20.24
N LEU A 191 35.43 -8.53 -19.60
CA LEU A 191 34.14 -8.56 -18.91
C LEU A 191 32.98 -8.74 -19.92
N ALA A 192 33.04 -8.10 -21.08
CA ALA A 192 32.06 -8.27 -22.14
C ALA A 192 32.03 -9.70 -22.70
N ARG A 193 33.17 -10.41 -22.67
CA ARG A 193 33.28 -11.84 -23.08
C ARG A 193 32.90 -12.82 -21.94
N GLY A 194 32.55 -12.32 -20.76
CA GLY A 194 32.19 -13.17 -19.60
C GLY A 194 33.35 -13.92 -18.97
N GLU A 195 34.57 -13.54 -19.24
CA GLU A 195 35.77 -14.14 -18.66
C GLU A 195 35.94 -13.67 -17.21
N ARG A 196 35.56 -14.51 -16.24
CA ARG A 196 35.84 -14.26 -14.82
C ARG A 196 37.35 -14.39 -14.60
N GLY A 197 37.98 -13.32 -14.11
CA GLY A 197 39.37 -13.40 -13.69
C GLY A 197 39.53 -14.44 -12.57
N ASN A 198 40.41 -15.41 -12.78
CA ASN A 198 40.90 -16.24 -11.68
C ASN A 198 41.75 -15.34 -10.77
N VAL A 199 41.22 -15.08 -9.55
CA VAL A 199 42.01 -14.59 -8.42
C VAL A 199 42.38 -15.78 -7.59
#